data_d12bb27d1f56fe037897cb19b86a3116
#
_entry.id   d12bb27d1f56fe037897cb19b86a3116
#
_cell.length_a   1.000
_cell.length_b   1.000
_cell.length_c   1.000
_cell.angle_alpha   90.00
_cell.angle_beta   90.00
_cell.angle_gamma   90.00
#
_symmetry.space_group_name_H-M   'P 1'
#
loop_
_entity.id
_entity.type
_entity.pdbx_description
1 polymer ?
#
loop_
_entity_poly.entity_id
_entity_poly.type
_entity_poly.pdbx_seq_one_letter_code
_entity_poly.pdbx_strand_id
1 'polypeptide(L)'
;FFIKAGSAGVGANDKIGVGLIGCNGMGFEDLKAFLRNPEVECIALSDIDENVLNNRAAETEKITGKKVKHLYKDWRKLIDNKDIDLVIVGTPDHWHCLQMVSACQAGKDVYCEKPLGNSIEECNIMVRAAQKYNRVVQVGQWQRSDPHWQDAMQFVHSGQLGKIRTVRVFSYQGWCPSIPVKPDEAVPAGVDYDCLLYTSDAADELDGVD
;
A
#
# COMPACT_ATOMS: atom_id res chain seq x y z
N PHE A 1 13.62 -3.30 2.21
CA PHE A 1 12.78 -2.79 3.30
C PHE A 1 13.48 -3.12 4.62
N PHE A 2 14.12 -2.16 5.26
CA PHE A 2 14.73 -2.36 6.58
C PHE A 2 13.75 -1.85 7.63
N ILE A 3 12.93 -2.73 8.16
CA ILE A 3 12.27 -2.48 9.44
C ILE A 3 13.41 -2.44 10.47
N LYS A 4 13.53 -1.34 11.18
CA LYS A 4 14.51 -1.20 12.26
C LYS A 4 14.09 -2.15 13.37
N ALA A 5 14.55 -3.40 13.31
CA ALA A 5 14.46 -4.30 14.43
C ALA A 5 15.24 -3.66 15.58
N GLY A 6 14.55 -3.31 16.65
CA GLY A 6 15.22 -3.00 17.92
C GLY A 6 16.11 -4.19 18.27
N SER A 7 17.31 -3.94 18.72
CA SER A 7 18.38 -4.90 19.01
C SER A 7 18.12 -5.80 20.24
N ALA A 8 16.90 -6.22 20.49
CA ALA A 8 16.56 -7.27 21.43
C ALA A 8 16.07 -8.46 20.63
N GLY A 9 16.64 -9.64 20.84
CA GLY A 9 16.33 -10.84 20.08
C GLY A 9 14.81 -11.07 20.01
N VAL A 10 14.32 -11.28 18.79
CA VAL A 10 12.90 -11.47 18.47
C VAL A 10 12.42 -12.70 19.24
N GLY A 11 11.69 -12.49 20.31
CA GLY A 11 11.00 -13.56 21.03
C GLY A 11 9.88 -14.15 20.15
N ALA A 12 9.41 -15.35 20.45
CA ALA A 12 8.34 -15.99 19.69
C ALA A 12 7.01 -15.19 19.62
N ASN A 13 6.92 -14.09 20.37
CA ASN A 13 5.76 -13.19 20.44
C ASN A 13 5.96 -11.84 19.71
N ASP A 14 7.12 -11.58 19.11
CA ASP A 14 7.45 -10.28 18.51
C ASP A 14 7.28 -10.28 17.00
N LYS A 15 6.18 -10.84 16.51
CA LYS A 15 5.84 -10.76 15.08
C LYS A 15 5.35 -9.36 14.74
N ILE A 16 5.74 -8.91 13.54
CA ILE A 16 5.24 -7.66 12.97
C ILE A 16 3.80 -7.89 12.51
N GLY A 17 2.88 -7.22 13.19
CA GLY A 17 1.46 -7.23 12.85
C GLY A 17 1.19 -6.37 11.62
N VAL A 18 0.67 -6.96 10.55
CA VAL A 18 0.36 -6.25 9.31
C VAL A 18 -1.14 -6.17 9.09
N GLY A 19 -1.61 -4.97 8.71
CA GLY A 19 -2.95 -4.72 8.20
C GLY A 19 -2.92 -4.35 6.72
N LEU A 20 -3.88 -4.83 5.92
CA LEU A 20 -4.03 -4.47 4.52
C LEU A 20 -5.33 -3.69 4.32
N ILE A 21 -5.25 -2.52 3.69
CA ILE A 21 -6.37 -1.71 3.22
C ILE A 21 -6.39 -1.76 1.69
N GLY A 22 -7.52 -2.21 1.10
CA GLY A 22 -7.62 -2.48 -0.33
C GLY A 22 -7.06 -3.86 -0.68
N CYS A 23 -7.93 -4.88 -0.58
CA CYS A 23 -7.53 -6.28 -0.62
C CYS A 23 -7.49 -6.89 -2.03
N ASN A 24 -7.80 -6.12 -3.08
CA ASN A 24 -7.79 -6.63 -4.45
C ASN A 24 -6.48 -6.28 -5.18
N GLY A 25 -6.22 -6.95 -6.32
CA GLY A 25 -5.09 -6.65 -7.20
C GLY A 25 -3.74 -6.58 -6.47
N MET A 26 -3.02 -5.48 -6.64
CA MET A 26 -1.67 -5.31 -6.09
C MET A 26 -1.62 -5.32 -4.58
N GLY A 27 -2.60 -4.75 -3.87
CA GLY A 27 -2.59 -4.77 -2.41
C GLY A 27 -2.49 -6.18 -1.84
N PHE A 28 -3.17 -7.15 -2.44
CA PHE A 28 -3.06 -8.54 -2.02
C PHE A 28 -1.72 -9.19 -2.40
N GLU A 29 -1.15 -8.84 -3.57
CA GLU A 29 0.19 -9.31 -3.96
C GLU A 29 1.26 -8.78 -3.00
N ASP A 30 1.14 -7.53 -2.56
CA ASP A 30 2.01 -6.95 -1.56
C ASP A 30 1.92 -7.71 -0.24
N LEU A 31 0.69 -7.97 0.25
CA LEU A 31 0.51 -8.77 1.46
C LEU A 31 1.17 -10.14 1.32
N LYS A 32 1.00 -10.83 0.20
CA LYS A 32 1.66 -12.12 -0.06
C LYS A 32 3.19 -12.01 -0.02
N ALA A 33 3.74 -10.90 -0.52
CA ALA A 33 5.17 -10.66 -0.46
C ALA A 33 5.66 -10.46 0.99
N PHE A 34 4.93 -9.70 1.80
CA PHE A 34 5.22 -9.53 3.22
C PHE A 34 5.15 -10.85 4.00
N LEU A 35 4.14 -11.68 3.72
CA LEU A 35 3.94 -12.99 4.38
C LEU A 35 5.02 -14.04 4.06
N ARG A 36 5.88 -13.79 3.09
CA ARG A 36 7.09 -14.64 2.87
C ARG A 36 8.09 -14.51 4.00
N ASN A 37 8.05 -13.41 4.75
CA ASN A 37 8.87 -13.25 5.94
C ASN A 37 8.18 -13.94 7.14
N PRO A 38 8.82 -14.92 7.79
CA PRO A 38 8.24 -15.64 8.92
C PRO A 38 7.98 -14.77 10.16
N GLU A 39 8.58 -13.58 10.22
CA GLU A 39 8.36 -12.60 11.30
C GLU A 39 7.10 -11.75 11.10
N VAL A 40 6.39 -11.89 9.96
CA VAL A 40 5.18 -11.14 9.64
C VAL A 40 3.94 -11.97 9.91
N GLU A 41 2.90 -11.34 10.47
CA GLU A 41 1.57 -11.93 10.66
C GLU A 41 0.50 -10.97 10.13
N CYS A 42 -0.43 -11.47 9.31
CA CYS A 42 -1.60 -10.71 8.90
C CYS A 42 -2.60 -10.65 10.06
N ILE A 43 -2.80 -9.46 10.62
CA ILE A 43 -3.73 -9.22 11.73
C ILE A 43 -5.12 -8.87 11.22
N ALA A 44 -5.20 -8.02 10.20
CA ALA A 44 -6.47 -7.52 9.70
C ALA A 44 -6.46 -7.26 8.20
N LEU A 45 -7.64 -7.36 7.60
CA LEU A 45 -7.94 -6.95 6.23
C LEU A 45 -9.07 -5.92 6.25
N SER A 46 -9.01 -4.94 5.35
CA SER A 46 -10.08 -3.98 5.13
C SER A 46 -10.35 -3.78 3.64
N ASP A 47 -11.61 -3.93 3.25
CA ASP A 47 -12.07 -3.65 1.89
C ASP A 47 -13.54 -3.23 1.92
N ILE A 48 -13.92 -2.37 0.98
CA ILE A 48 -15.30 -1.92 0.80
C ILE A 48 -16.18 -2.96 0.09
N ASP A 49 -15.56 -3.93 -0.57
CA ASP A 49 -16.24 -5.08 -1.19
C ASP A 49 -16.17 -6.30 -0.25
N GLU A 50 -17.33 -6.69 0.26
CA GLU A 50 -17.47 -7.79 1.20
C GLU A 50 -17.05 -9.14 0.60
N ASN A 51 -17.27 -9.32 -0.71
CA ASN A 51 -16.89 -10.56 -1.41
C ASN A 51 -15.37 -10.65 -1.55
N VAL A 52 -14.72 -9.53 -1.92
CA VAL A 52 -13.26 -9.45 -1.97
C VAL A 52 -12.69 -9.72 -0.59
N LEU A 53 -13.19 -9.04 0.44
CA LEU A 53 -12.71 -9.16 1.82
C LEU A 53 -12.74 -10.60 2.32
N ASN A 54 -13.89 -11.29 2.15
CA ASN A 54 -14.04 -12.67 2.59
C ASN A 54 -13.18 -13.65 1.79
N ASN A 55 -13.10 -13.49 0.48
CA ASN A 55 -12.27 -14.33 -0.38
C ASN A 55 -10.78 -14.19 -0.03
N ARG A 56 -10.28 -12.98 0.19
CA ARG A 56 -8.88 -12.73 0.56
C ARG A 56 -8.56 -13.20 1.97
N ALA A 57 -9.51 -13.14 2.90
CA ALA A 57 -9.34 -13.75 4.22
C ALA A 57 -9.14 -15.26 4.13
N ALA A 58 -9.97 -15.96 3.34
CA ALA A 58 -9.85 -17.40 3.13
C ALA A 58 -8.54 -17.78 2.40
N GLU A 59 -8.08 -16.95 1.44
CA GLU A 59 -6.82 -17.17 0.73
C GLU A 59 -5.63 -16.96 1.67
N THR A 60 -5.66 -15.92 2.51
CA THR A 60 -4.63 -15.66 3.53
C THR A 60 -4.52 -16.82 4.51
N GLU A 61 -5.66 -17.37 4.94
CA GLU A 61 -5.69 -18.56 5.81
C GLU A 61 -5.04 -19.78 5.15
N LYS A 62 -5.29 -20.01 3.86
CA LYS A 62 -4.62 -21.08 3.09
C LYS A 62 -3.11 -20.90 3.00
N ILE A 63 -2.64 -19.67 2.84
CA ILE A 63 -1.21 -19.36 2.73
C ILE A 63 -0.50 -19.51 4.06
N THR A 64 -1.11 -19.03 5.16
CA THR A 64 -0.46 -18.92 6.47
C THR A 64 -0.77 -20.05 7.42
N GLY A 65 -1.82 -20.83 7.14
CA GLY A 65 -2.39 -21.81 8.07
C GLY A 65 -3.12 -21.17 9.27
N LYS A 66 -3.30 -19.82 9.25
CA LYS A 66 -3.92 -19.07 10.34
C LYS A 66 -5.07 -18.21 9.82
N LYS A 67 -6.17 -18.22 10.55
CA LYS A 67 -7.31 -17.34 10.25
C LYS A 67 -6.95 -15.88 10.52
N VAL A 68 -7.33 -14.99 9.61
CA VAL A 68 -7.22 -13.54 9.83
C VAL A 68 -8.12 -13.13 10.99
N LYS A 69 -7.57 -12.44 11.97
CA LYS A 69 -8.26 -12.11 13.23
C LYS A 69 -9.41 -11.12 13.03
N HIS A 70 -9.22 -10.13 12.15
CA HIS A 70 -10.16 -9.02 11.99
C HIS A 70 -10.41 -8.72 10.52
N LEU A 71 -11.70 -8.53 10.17
CA LEU A 71 -12.16 -8.09 8.87
C LEU A 71 -12.98 -6.82 9.03
N TYR A 72 -12.58 -5.75 8.35
CA TYR A 72 -13.20 -4.44 8.48
C TYR A 72 -13.71 -3.93 7.12
N LYS A 73 -14.90 -3.36 7.08
CA LYS A 73 -15.38 -2.56 5.94
C LYS A 73 -14.80 -1.15 6.00
N ASP A 74 -14.69 -0.59 7.20
CA ASP A 74 -14.12 0.74 7.45
C ASP A 74 -12.64 0.58 7.83
N TRP A 75 -11.77 1.12 6.98
CA TRP A 75 -10.32 1.09 7.16
C TRP A 75 -9.84 1.82 8.42
N ARG A 76 -10.60 2.79 8.95
CA ARG A 76 -10.28 3.51 10.17
C ARG A 76 -10.18 2.56 11.35
N LYS A 77 -11.08 1.58 11.42
CA LYS A 77 -11.06 0.53 12.46
C LYS A 77 -9.81 -0.36 12.38
N LEU A 78 -9.27 -0.56 11.16
CA LEU A 78 -8.01 -1.27 10.99
C LEU A 78 -6.85 -0.44 11.56
N ILE A 79 -6.79 0.84 11.27
CA ILE A 79 -5.75 1.75 11.77
C ILE A 79 -5.80 1.87 13.30
N ASP A 80 -6.99 1.88 13.90
CA ASP A 80 -7.17 1.94 15.36
C ASP A 80 -6.72 0.67 16.09
N ASN A 81 -6.55 -0.44 15.38
CA ASN A 81 -6.14 -1.71 15.98
C ASN A 81 -4.69 -1.65 16.46
N LYS A 82 -4.48 -1.91 17.74
CA LYS A 82 -3.16 -1.79 18.41
C LYS A 82 -2.21 -2.95 18.12
N ASP A 83 -2.73 -4.08 17.62
CA ASP A 83 -1.93 -5.24 17.23
C ASP A 83 -1.29 -5.09 15.84
N ILE A 84 -1.53 -3.97 15.16
CA ILE A 84 -0.97 -3.65 13.85
C ILE A 84 0.20 -2.70 14.03
N ASP A 85 1.35 -3.07 13.49
CA ASP A 85 2.57 -2.26 13.46
C ASP A 85 2.74 -1.57 12.11
N LEU A 86 2.33 -2.23 11.02
CA LEU A 86 2.49 -1.79 9.65
C LEU A 86 1.18 -1.91 8.87
N VAL A 87 0.87 -0.88 8.10
CA VAL A 87 -0.29 -0.84 7.20
C VAL A 87 0.17 -0.87 5.75
N ILE A 88 -0.39 -1.80 4.97
CA ILE A 88 -0.28 -1.80 3.51
C ILE A 88 -1.49 -1.05 2.95
N VAL A 89 -1.24 0.00 2.17
CA VAL A 89 -2.27 0.79 1.47
C VAL A 89 -2.25 0.41 0.01
N GLY A 90 -3.21 -0.39 -0.43
CA GLY A 90 -3.38 -0.89 -1.80
C GLY A 90 -4.72 -0.48 -2.43
N THR A 91 -5.30 0.62 -1.97
CA THR A 91 -6.55 1.21 -2.48
C THR A 91 -6.33 1.93 -3.81
N PRO A 92 -7.37 2.47 -4.47
CA PRO A 92 -7.20 3.46 -5.53
C PRO A 92 -6.44 4.70 -5.03
N ASP A 93 -5.71 5.35 -5.93
CA ASP A 93 -4.75 6.41 -5.66
C ASP A 93 -5.32 7.63 -4.92
N HIS A 94 -6.57 7.98 -5.15
CA HIS A 94 -7.24 9.10 -4.46
C HIS A 94 -7.48 8.85 -2.94
N TRP A 95 -7.29 7.61 -2.47
CA TRP A 95 -7.35 7.26 -1.05
C TRP A 95 -5.99 7.22 -0.36
N HIS A 96 -4.89 7.18 -1.11
CA HIS A 96 -3.55 6.94 -0.57
C HIS A 96 -3.14 7.97 0.48
N CYS A 97 -3.33 9.25 0.17
CA CYS A 97 -2.92 10.34 1.07
C CYS A 97 -3.61 10.23 2.43
N LEU A 98 -4.94 10.20 2.44
CA LEU A 98 -5.70 10.16 3.69
C LEU A 98 -5.36 8.92 4.53
N GLN A 99 -5.30 7.75 3.92
CA GLN A 99 -5.03 6.51 4.64
C GLN A 99 -3.59 6.43 5.16
N MET A 100 -2.61 6.84 4.37
CA MET A 100 -1.21 6.86 4.78
C MET A 100 -0.96 7.84 5.92
N VAL A 101 -1.50 9.06 5.81
CA VAL A 101 -1.34 10.08 6.86
C VAL A 101 -2.00 9.64 8.15
N SER A 102 -3.24 9.11 8.07
CA SER A 102 -3.95 8.58 9.25
C SER A 102 -3.18 7.43 9.92
N ALA A 103 -2.56 6.54 9.12
CA ALA A 103 -1.73 5.47 9.66
C ALA A 103 -0.48 6.02 10.37
N CYS A 104 0.20 7.02 9.80
CA CYS A 104 1.32 7.69 10.43
C CYS A 104 0.91 8.38 11.75
N GLN A 105 -0.24 9.06 11.78
CA GLN A 105 -0.81 9.67 12.99
C GLN A 105 -1.07 8.64 14.09
N ALA A 106 -1.55 7.46 13.70
CA ALA A 106 -1.79 6.36 14.63
C ALA A 106 -0.52 5.60 15.04
N GLY A 107 0.67 6.07 14.61
CA GLY A 107 1.96 5.50 14.96
C GLY A 107 2.32 4.22 14.19
N LYS A 108 1.68 3.98 13.04
CA LYS A 108 1.95 2.81 12.18
C LYS A 108 2.99 3.15 11.11
N ASP A 109 3.84 2.19 10.77
CA ASP A 109 4.65 2.25 9.57
C ASP A 109 3.78 1.91 8.35
N VAL A 110 4.18 2.36 7.15
CA VAL A 110 3.31 2.25 5.98
C VAL A 110 4.07 1.76 4.74
N TYR A 111 3.48 0.80 4.05
CA TYR A 111 3.78 0.53 2.66
C TYR A 111 2.61 1.04 1.81
N CYS A 112 2.85 2.05 0.97
CA CYS A 112 1.81 2.67 0.15
C CYS A 112 2.07 2.37 -1.32
N GLU A 113 1.07 1.81 -2.02
CA GLU A 113 1.18 1.52 -3.44
C GLU A 113 1.36 2.79 -4.30
N LYS A 114 1.87 2.58 -5.51
CA LYS A 114 2.03 3.64 -6.51
C LYS A 114 0.69 3.89 -7.24
N PRO A 115 0.46 5.12 -7.72
CA PRO A 115 1.19 6.37 -7.48
C PRO A 115 1.03 6.80 -6.02
N LEU A 116 2.02 7.53 -5.47
CA LEU A 116 2.01 7.88 -4.05
C LEU A 116 0.77 8.68 -3.65
N GLY A 117 0.40 9.67 -4.42
CA GLY A 117 -0.80 10.50 -4.22
C GLY A 117 -1.39 10.94 -5.54
N ASN A 118 -2.59 11.47 -5.50
CA ASN A 118 -3.34 11.94 -6.66
C ASN A 118 -2.91 13.34 -7.12
N SER A 119 -2.20 14.08 -6.27
CA SER A 119 -1.63 15.39 -6.57
C SER A 119 -0.22 15.56 -5.97
N ILE A 120 0.51 16.58 -6.43
CA ILE A 120 1.83 16.94 -5.86
C ILE A 120 1.65 17.39 -4.40
N GLU A 121 0.57 18.10 -4.09
CA GLU A 121 0.29 18.58 -2.73
C GLU A 121 0.08 17.42 -1.77
N GLU A 122 -0.74 16.43 -2.13
CA GLU A 122 -0.88 15.20 -1.35
C GLU A 122 0.46 14.51 -1.09
N CYS A 123 1.31 14.40 -2.11
CA CYS A 123 2.64 13.81 -1.94
C CYS A 123 3.49 14.59 -0.91
N ASN A 124 3.42 15.92 -0.93
CA ASN A 124 4.13 16.77 0.03
C ASN A 124 3.58 16.58 1.46
N ILE A 125 2.26 16.51 1.61
CA ILE A 125 1.61 16.23 2.89
C ILE A 125 2.06 14.86 3.44
N MET A 126 2.07 13.83 2.60
CA MET A 126 2.49 12.48 2.98
C MET A 126 3.95 12.45 3.47
N VAL A 127 4.85 13.17 2.79
CA VAL A 127 6.26 13.28 3.23
C VAL A 127 6.35 13.98 4.58
N ARG A 128 5.65 15.11 4.76
CA ARG A 128 5.62 15.82 6.04
C ARG A 128 5.06 14.95 7.16
N ALA A 129 3.99 14.20 6.91
CA ALA A 129 3.40 13.29 7.89
C ALA A 129 4.39 12.20 8.33
N ALA A 130 5.06 11.54 7.38
CA ALA A 130 6.06 10.53 7.70
C ALA A 130 7.18 11.09 8.62
N GLN A 131 7.64 12.32 8.33
CA GLN A 131 8.66 13.01 9.12
C GLN A 131 8.13 13.43 10.50
N LYS A 132 6.95 14.08 10.54
CA LYS A 132 6.33 14.59 11.76
C LYS A 132 6.06 13.48 12.79
N TYR A 133 5.54 12.35 12.34
CA TYR A 133 5.21 11.22 13.20
C TYR A 133 6.34 10.20 13.33
N ASN A 134 7.51 10.47 12.71
CA ASN A 134 8.69 9.60 12.75
C ASN A 134 8.35 8.16 12.36
N ARG A 135 7.65 7.99 11.23
CA ARG A 135 7.25 6.67 10.71
C ARG A 135 8.08 6.27 9.51
N VAL A 136 8.29 4.96 9.36
CA VAL A 136 8.94 4.39 8.19
C VAL A 136 7.87 4.22 7.11
N VAL A 137 8.08 4.88 5.97
CA VAL A 137 7.18 4.79 4.83
C VAL A 137 7.94 4.32 3.59
N GLN A 138 7.40 3.31 2.93
CA GLN A 138 7.90 2.79 1.66
C GLN A 138 6.83 2.92 0.58
N VAL A 139 7.22 3.52 -0.55
CA VAL A 139 6.34 3.57 -1.75
C VAL A 139 6.52 2.30 -2.58
N GLY A 140 5.42 1.76 -3.09
CA GLY A 140 5.32 0.51 -3.85
C GLY A 140 5.93 0.53 -5.25
N GLN A 141 7.12 1.11 -5.40
CA GLN A 141 7.88 1.11 -6.66
C GLN A 141 8.81 -0.10 -6.73
N TRP A 142 8.24 -1.29 -6.67
CA TRP A 142 8.93 -2.56 -6.53
C TRP A 142 9.99 -2.83 -7.62
N GLN A 143 9.80 -2.34 -8.85
CA GLN A 143 10.78 -2.48 -9.93
C GLN A 143 12.13 -1.87 -9.58
N ARG A 144 12.20 -0.86 -8.71
CA ARG A 144 13.48 -0.29 -8.25
C ARG A 144 14.32 -1.27 -7.43
N SER A 145 13.69 -2.29 -6.87
CA SER A 145 14.35 -3.34 -6.10
C SER A 145 14.63 -4.60 -6.94
N ASP A 146 14.17 -4.64 -8.20
CA ASP A 146 14.35 -5.77 -9.07
C ASP A 146 15.81 -5.84 -9.58
N PRO A 147 16.47 -7.01 -9.51
CA PRO A 147 17.88 -7.15 -9.87
C PRO A 147 18.24 -6.62 -11.26
N HIS A 148 17.43 -6.86 -12.27
CA HIS A 148 17.74 -6.39 -13.63
C HIS A 148 17.73 -4.85 -13.74
N TRP A 149 16.90 -4.15 -12.98
CA TRP A 149 16.94 -2.70 -12.91
C TRP A 149 18.15 -2.20 -12.15
N GLN A 150 18.54 -2.90 -11.07
CA GLN A 150 19.76 -2.56 -10.32
C GLN A 150 21.01 -2.75 -11.19
N ASP A 151 21.10 -3.84 -11.94
CA ASP A 151 22.19 -4.10 -12.88
C ASP A 151 22.25 -3.03 -13.98
N ALA A 152 21.10 -2.64 -14.54
CA ALA A 152 21.02 -1.57 -15.52
C ALA A 152 21.50 -0.23 -14.94
N MET A 153 21.12 0.10 -13.72
CA MET A 153 21.55 1.32 -13.03
C MET A 153 23.06 1.29 -12.74
N GLN A 154 23.59 0.15 -12.31
CA GLN A 154 25.05 -0.01 -12.11
C GLN A 154 25.81 0.19 -13.42
N PHE A 155 25.32 -0.37 -14.53
CA PHE A 155 25.92 -0.17 -15.84
C PHE A 155 25.91 1.30 -16.26
N VAL A 156 24.80 2.01 -16.07
CA VAL A 156 24.70 3.45 -16.34
C VAL A 156 25.72 4.25 -15.49
N HIS A 157 25.82 3.94 -14.22
CA HIS A 157 26.71 4.63 -13.28
C HIS A 157 28.20 4.27 -13.46
N SER A 158 28.50 3.14 -14.08
CA SER A 158 29.89 2.71 -14.32
C SER A 158 30.68 3.63 -15.25
N GLY A 159 30.01 4.54 -15.95
CA GLY A 159 30.63 5.42 -16.93
C GLY A 159 30.92 4.76 -18.28
N GLN A 160 30.64 3.48 -18.48
CA GLN A 160 30.89 2.77 -19.76
C GLN A 160 30.13 3.38 -20.94
N LEU A 161 28.99 4.04 -20.69
CA LEU A 161 28.23 4.78 -21.70
C LEU A 161 28.86 6.14 -22.03
N GLY A 162 29.91 6.54 -21.34
CA GLY A 162 30.47 7.89 -21.45
C GLY A 162 29.51 8.95 -20.94
N LYS A 163 29.61 10.17 -21.49
CA LYS A 163 28.74 11.30 -21.11
C LYS A 163 27.35 11.14 -21.70
N ILE A 164 26.35 10.86 -20.86
CA ILE A 164 24.96 10.81 -21.29
C ILE A 164 24.50 12.20 -21.68
N ARG A 165 24.04 12.39 -22.92
CA ARG A 165 23.56 13.66 -23.47
C ARG A 165 22.06 13.72 -23.66
N THR A 166 21.44 12.57 -23.88
CA THR A 166 20.01 12.46 -24.14
C THR A 166 19.46 11.19 -23.52
N VAL A 167 18.30 11.30 -22.87
CA VAL A 167 17.52 10.18 -22.39
C VAL A 167 16.15 10.23 -23.05
N ARG A 168 15.72 9.14 -23.66
CA ARG A 168 14.36 9.01 -24.20
C ARG A 168 13.58 8.01 -23.34
N VAL A 169 12.46 8.46 -22.82
CA VAL A 169 11.54 7.61 -22.05
C VAL A 169 10.27 7.44 -22.88
N PHE A 170 9.87 6.19 -23.09
CA PHE A 170 8.62 5.87 -23.77
C PHE A 170 8.00 4.63 -23.12
N SER A 171 6.67 4.59 -23.15
CA SER A 171 5.91 3.43 -22.67
C SER A 171 5.02 2.95 -23.83
N TYR A 172 5.14 1.68 -24.17
CA TYR A 172 4.27 1.04 -25.16
C TYR A 172 3.15 0.30 -24.40
N GLN A 173 1.92 0.79 -24.54
CA GLN A 173 0.75 0.26 -23.82
C GLN A 173 -0.22 -0.48 -24.76
N GLY A 174 0.28 -1.31 -25.67
CA GLY A 174 -0.55 -2.09 -26.59
C GLY A 174 -1.46 -3.14 -25.91
N TRP A 175 -1.29 -3.33 -24.60
CA TRP A 175 -2.13 -4.20 -23.79
C TRP A 175 -3.39 -3.52 -23.23
N CYS A 176 -3.56 -2.22 -23.46
CA CYS A 176 -4.72 -1.47 -23.02
C CYS A 176 -5.71 -1.28 -24.19
N PRO A 177 -6.65 -2.22 -24.41
CA PRO A 177 -7.63 -2.10 -25.49
C PRO A 177 -8.61 -0.96 -25.19
N SER A 178 -9.32 -0.50 -26.21
CA SER A 178 -10.42 0.45 -26.03
C SER A 178 -11.46 -0.12 -25.08
N ILE A 179 -11.83 0.63 -24.06
CA ILE A 179 -12.92 0.26 -23.16
C ILE A 179 -14.24 0.59 -23.87
N PRO A 180 -15.11 -0.40 -24.14
CA PRO A 180 -16.40 -0.13 -24.75
C PRO A 180 -17.25 0.71 -23.81
N VAL A 181 -18.01 1.67 -24.36
CA VAL A 181 -19.01 2.42 -23.59
C VAL A 181 -20.09 1.44 -23.16
N LYS A 182 -20.30 1.33 -21.86
CA LYS A 182 -21.37 0.51 -21.27
C LYS A 182 -22.47 1.41 -20.72
N PRO A 183 -23.72 0.94 -20.69
CA PRO A 183 -24.80 1.63 -19.97
C PRO A 183 -24.49 1.61 -18.47
N ASP A 184 -25.15 2.52 -17.74
CA ASP A 184 -25.10 2.51 -16.28
C ASP A 184 -25.68 1.20 -15.75
N GLU A 185 -25.02 0.64 -14.76
CA GLU A 185 -25.40 -0.60 -14.10
C GLU A 185 -25.71 -0.32 -12.61
N ALA A 186 -26.51 -1.19 -11.99
CA ALA A 186 -26.72 -1.11 -10.55
C ALA A 186 -25.43 -1.40 -9.78
N VAL A 187 -25.27 -0.76 -8.62
CA VAL A 187 -24.12 -1.04 -7.73
C VAL A 187 -24.11 -2.53 -7.36
N PRO A 188 -22.99 -3.23 -7.52
CA PRO A 188 -22.88 -4.62 -7.14
C PRO A 188 -23.21 -4.85 -5.66
N ALA A 189 -23.90 -5.94 -5.36
CA ALA A 189 -24.23 -6.28 -3.98
C ALA A 189 -22.96 -6.48 -3.13
N GLY A 190 -22.93 -5.88 -1.94
CA GLY A 190 -21.80 -5.98 -1.01
C GLY A 190 -20.72 -4.91 -1.18
N VAL A 191 -20.84 -4.04 -2.18
CA VAL A 191 -19.88 -2.95 -2.45
C VAL A 191 -20.39 -1.64 -1.86
N ASP A 192 -19.58 -0.96 -1.07
CA ASP A 192 -19.80 0.43 -0.64
C ASP A 192 -19.28 1.38 -1.73
N TYR A 193 -20.17 1.70 -2.69
CA TYR A 193 -19.82 2.51 -3.85
C TYR A 193 -19.61 3.99 -3.50
N ASP A 194 -20.31 4.50 -2.49
CA ASP A 194 -20.14 5.89 -2.05
C ASP A 194 -18.73 6.07 -1.44
N CYS A 195 -18.27 5.11 -0.67
CA CYS A 195 -16.89 5.09 -0.19
C CYS A 195 -15.89 4.97 -1.34
N LEU A 196 -16.14 4.14 -2.36
CA LEU A 196 -15.24 4.00 -3.51
C LEU A 196 -15.01 5.33 -4.24
N LEU A 197 -16.08 6.10 -4.43
CA LEU A 197 -16.08 7.36 -5.18
C LEU A 197 -15.83 8.59 -4.32
N TYR A 198 -15.57 8.43 -3.04
CA TYR A 198 -15.26 9.55 -2.17
C TYR A 198 -14.11 10.39 -2.76
N THR A 199 -14.46 11.62 -3.15
CA THR A 199 -13.56 12.53 -3.87
C THR A 199 -13.30 13.81 -3.09
N SER A 200 -13.59 13.85 -1.78
CA SER A 200 -13.24 15.02 -0.97
C SER A 200 -11.72 15.22 -1.01
N ASP A 201 -11.31 16.46 -1.01
CA ASP A 201 -9.89 16.78 -0.97
C ASP A 201 -9.31 16.26 0.35
N ALA A 202 -8.48 15.21 0.26
CA ALA A 202 -7.84 14.63 1.42
C ALA A 202 -6.97 15.65 2.17
N ALA A 203 -6.54 16.73 1.49
CA ALA A 203 -5.82 17.84 2.11
C ALA A 203 -6.70 18.64 3.08
N ASP A 204 -7.98 18.81 2.77
CA ASP A 204 -8.93 19.56 3.63
C ASP A 204 -9.28 18.80 4.92
N GLU A 205 -9.11 17.46 4.93
CA GLU A 205 -9.37 16.62 6.12
C GLU A 205 -8.13 16.40 7.00
N LEU A 206 -6.97 16.84 6.56
CA LEU A 206 -5.70 16.62 7.24
C LEU A 206 -5.23 17.85 8.05
N ASP A 207 -6.17 18.54 8.72
CA ASP A 207 -5.86 19.64 9.62
C ASP A 207 -4.75 19.23 10.61
N GLY A 208 -3.67 20.01 10.63
CA GLY A 208 -2.57 19.84 11.60
C GLY A 208 -1.37 19.01 11.12
N VAL A 209 -1.19 18.81 9.83
CA VAL A 209 0.03 18.24 9.25
C VAL A 209 1.03 19.33 8.81
N ASP A 210 0.75 20.60 9.10
CA ASP A 210 1.62 21.75 8.84
C ASP A 210 2.93 21.73 9.66
#